data_5e5a2a0ec67259d654eecdc87a51bdd5
#
_entry.id   5e5a2a0ec67259d654eecdc87a51bdd5
#
_cell.length_a   1.000
_cell.length_b   1.000
_cell.length_c   1.000
_cell.angle_alpha   90.00
_cell.angle_beta   90.00
_cell.angle_gamma   90.00
#
_symmetry.space_group_name_H-M   'P 1'
#
loop_
_entity.id
_entity.type
_entity.pdbx_description
1 polymer ?
#
loop_
_entity_poly.entity_id
_entity_poly.type
_entity_poly.pdbx_seq_one_letter_code
_entity_poly.pdbx_strand_id
1 'polypeptide(L)'
;AAHGVDLRIAILSRGPRLYSTRRLVEEAKKRGLDPYVADPMKFSLFVADGRIDILHNGELFNYDAVIPRIGHSITKRDVAVLSHLEQLGIWSANTGAGILKSRDKLHASQILARNRIPVPRTTYVRAIIDVETAVDFVGGLPVVIKVTQGTQGQGVFLRHTIREARNLVQGLLLTGRSILIQEYIAESHGKDVRALVVGDRVVASMRRRARGREFRSNYHLNGTVENVDLSKEFEEVACRAARVLGLHI
;
A
#
# COMPACT_ATOMS: atom_id res chain seq x y z
N ALA A 1 -8.66 40.28 -11.50
CA ALA A 1 -8.53 39.06 -12.29
C ALA A 1 -7.41 38.23 -11.67
N ALA A 2 -7.75 37.14 -10.96
CA ALA A 2 -6.78 36.16 -10.49
C ALA A 2 -6.21 35.48 -11.74
N HIS A 3 -4.93 35.66 -12.01
CA HIS A 3 -4.22 34.82 -12.97
C HIS A 3 -4.28 33.38 -12.44
N GLY A 4 -5.16 32.56 -13.03
CA GLY A 4 -5.17 31.14 -12.75
C GLY A 4 -3.80 30.57 -13.10
N VAL A 5 -3.10 30.05 -12.11
CA VAL A 5 -1.90 29.24 -12.35
C VAL A 5 -2.39 28.06 -13.17
N ASP A 6 -1.89 27.95 -14.41
CA ASP A 6 -2.22 26.83 -15.30
C ASP A 6 -1.49 25.58 -14.79
N LEU A 7 -2.11 24.94 -13.78
CA LEU A 7 -1.54 23.81 -13.07
C LEU A 7 -1.46 22.59 -13.99
N ARG A 8 -0.25 22.18 -14.34
CA ARG A 8 0.00 20.99 -15.17
C ARG A 8 0.16 19.78 -14.28
N ILE A 9 -0.75 18.84 -14.39
CA ILE A 9 -0.71 17.59 -13.61
C ILE A 9 -0.49 16.38 -14.50
N ALA A 10 0.22 15.37 -13.96
CA ALA A 10 0.34 14.09 -14.63
C ALA A 10 -0.12 12.95 -13.69
N ILE A 11 -0.69 11.92 -14.28
CA ILE A 11 -1.08 10.69 -13.61
C ILE A 11 -0.09 9.60 -14.03
N LEU A 12 0.71 9.12 -13.09
CA LEU A 12 1.69 8.04 -13.36
C LEU A 12 0.95 6.70 -13.37
N SER A 13 0.67 6.17 -14.55
CA SER A 13 -0.08 4.92 -14.71
C SER A 13 0.31 4.19 -15.98
N ARG A 14 0.54 2.87 -15.88
CA ARG A 14 0.74 1.99 -17.04
C ARG A 14 -0.54 1.67 -17.82
N GLY A 15 -1.69 1.93 -17.22
CA GLY A 15 -2.98 1.58 -17.79
C GLY A 15 -3.89 2.79 -17.92
N PRO A 16 -3.81 3.58 -18.99
CA PRO A 16 -4.69 4.74 -19.20
C PRO A 16 -6.18 4.34 -19.27
N ARG A 17 -6.47 3.10 -19.66
CA ARG A 17 -7.84 2.53 -19.72
C ARG A 17 -8.32 1.91 -18.42
N LEU A 18 -7.46 1.80 -17.40
CA LEU A 18 -7.86 1.29 -16.08
C LEU A 18 -8.92 2.22 -15.47
N TYR A 19 -9.93 1.62 -14.85
CA TYR A 19 -11.05 2.37 -14.27
C TYR A 19 -10.59 3.56 -13.41
N SER A 20 -9.71 3.33 -12.46
CA SER A 20 -9.23 4.40 -11.56
C SER A 20 -8.45 5.50 -12.26
N THR A 21 -7.62 5.17 -13.27
CA THR A 21 -6.89 6.16 -14.06
C THR A 21 -7.86 7.01 -14.87
N ARG A 22 -8.80 6.38 -15.56
CA ARG A 22 -9.84 7.07 -16.33
C ARG A 22 -10.68 7.98 -15.43
N ARG A 23 -11.10 7.52 -14.25
CA ARG A 23 -11.86 8.36 -13.31
C ARG A 23 -11.09 9.59 -12.84
N LEU A 24 -9.79 9.44 -12.58
CA LEU A 24 -8.93 10.59 -12.24
C LEU A 24 -8.84 11.60 -13.39
N VAL A 25 -8.68 11.13 -14.61
CA VAL A 25 -8.69 12.00 -15.81
C VAL A 25 -10.04 12.74 -15.95
N GLU A 26 -11.15 12.02 -15.84
CA GLU A 26 -12.49 12.60 -15.93
C GLU A 26 -12.71 13.68 -14.86
N GLU A 27 -12.33 13.40 -13.61
CA GLU A 27 -12.50 14.35 -12.51
C GLU A 27 -11.56 15.57 -12.61
N ALA A 28 -10.35 15.40 -13.14
CA ALA A 28 -9.45 16.51 -13.42
C ALA A 28 -10.03 17.43 -14.52
N LYS A 29 -10.53 16.86 -15.61
CA LYS A 29 -11.15 17.61 -16.70
C LYS A 29 -12.37 18.40 -16.25
N LYS A 30 -13.21 17.84 -15.37
CA LYS A 30 -14.35 18.57 -14.77
C LYS A 30 -13.91 19.81 -13.98
N ARG A 31 -12.67 19.84 -13.50
CA ARG A 31 -12.07 20.96 -12.76
C ARG A 31 -11.25 21.90 -13.63
N GLY A 32 -11.37 21.76 -14.96
CA GLY A 32 -10.65 22.59 -15.93
C GLY A 32 -9.18 22.24 -16.09
N LEU A 33 -8.73 21.06 -15.60
CA LEU A 33 -7.37 20.56 -15.76
C LEU A 33 -7.31 19.58 -16.94
N ASP A 34 -6.19 19.56 -17.66
CA ASP A 34 -5.92 18.56 -18.71
C ASP A 34 -4.76 17.64 -18.27
N PRO A 35 -5.04 16.56 -17.53
CA PRO A 35 -4.01 15.72 -16.97
C PRO A 35 -3.36 14.83 -18.04
N TYR A 36 -2.04 14.77 -18.02
CA TYR A 36 -1.26 13.85 -18.83
C TYR A 36 -1.17 12.47 -18.14
N VAL A 37 -1.43 11.38 -18.86
CA VAL A 37 -1.22 10.02 -18.33
C VAL A 37 0.15 9.53 -18.80
N ALA A 38 1.09 9.46 -17.86
CA ALA A 38 2.47 9.06 -18.11
C ALA A 38 2.70 7.60 -17.67
N ASP A 39 3.20 6.77 -18.57
CA ASP A 39 3.65 5.40 -18.23
C ASP A 39 4.99 5.47 -17.50
N PRO A 40 5.08 5.04 -16.23
CA PRO A 40 6.32 5.09 -15.47
C PRO A 40 7.49 4.31 -16.11
N MET A 41 7.19 3.35 -16.98
CA MET A 41 8.20 2.56 -17.69
C MET A 41 8.87 3.29 -18.85
N LYS A 42 8.38 4.46 -19.22
CA LYS A 42 8.85 5.26 -20.37
C LYS A 42 9.64 6.50 -19.98
N PHE A 43 10.05 6.57 -18.70
CA PHE A 43 10.91 7.65 -18.22
C PHE A 43 12.39 7.32 -18.44
N SER A 44 13.15 8.34 -18.81
CA SER A 44 14.60 8.36 -18.78
C SER A 44 15.07 9.40 -17.78
N LEU A 45 15.94 8.99 -16.85
CA LEU A 45 16.45 9.83 -15.78
C LEU A 45 17.88 10.26 -16.14
N PHE A 46 18.11 11.57 -16.16
CA PHE A 46 19.44 12.14 -16.40
C PHE A 46 20.02 12.62 -15.05
N VAL A 47 21.26 12.26 -14.78
CA VAL A 47 22.00 12.65 -13.59
C VAL A 47 23.40 13.07 -13.98
N ALA A 48 23.78 14.29 -13.61
CA ALA A 48 25.13 14.81 -13.75
C ALA A 48 25.48 15.67 -12.53
N ASP A 49 26.72 16.08 -12.40
CA ASP A 49 27.14 16.95 -11.31
C ASP A 49 26.37 18.29 -11.34
N GLY A 50 25.66 18.55 -10.26
CA GLY A 50 24.83 19.75 -10.09
C GLY A 50 23.57 19.81 -10.98
N ARG A 51 23.22 18.74 -11.73
CA ARG A 51 22.08 18.74 -12.64
C ARG A 51 21.38 17.39 -12.68
N ILE A 52 20.06 17.43 -12.54
CA ILE A 52 19.17 16.30 -12.81
C ILE A 52 18.07 16.74 -13.76
N ASP A 53 17.70 15.86 -14.70
CA ASP A 53 16.58 16.06 -15.63
C ASP A 53 15.80 14.77 -15.83
N ILE A 54 14.58 14.89 -16.33
CA ILE A 54 13.72 13.75 -16.58
C ILE A 54 13.01 13.88 -17.94
N LEU A 55 13.07 12.81 -18.71
CA LEU A 55 12.40 12.71 -20.00
C LEU A 55 11.29 11.67 -19.94
N HIS A 56 10.20 11.90 -20.64
CA HIS A 56 9.16 10.91 -20.89
C HIS A 56 8.92 10.82 -22.41
N ASN A 57 9.07 9.62 -22.97
CA ASN A 57 9.02 9.40 -24.43
C ASN A 57 10.00 10.30 -25.24
N GLY A 58 11.15 10.64 -24.67
CA GLY A 58 12.17 11.46 -25.33
C GLY A 58 11.98 12.98 -25.18
N GLU A 59 10.89 13.45 -24.57
CA GLU A 59 10.62 14.85 -24.31
C GLU A 59 10.80 15.21 -22.85
N LEU A 60 11.19 16.48 -22.55
CA LEU A 60 11.30 16.96 -21.17
C LEU A 60 9.94 16.86 -20.47
N PHE A 61 9.95 16.25 -19.30
CA PHE A 61 8.76 16.10 -18.47
C PHE A 61 8.59 17.33 -17.59
N ASN A 62 7.72 18.24 -18.01
CA ASN A 62 7.51 19.53 -17.37
C ASN A 62 6.09 19.65 -16.80
N TYR A 63 5.90 19.13 -15.57
CA TYR A 63 4.65 19.13 -14.82
C TYR A 63 4.88 19.66 -13.41
N ASP A 64 3.84 20.24 -12.81
CA ASP A 64 3.90 20.85 -11.48
C ASP A 64 3.57 19.84 -10.38
N ALA A 65 2.75 18.82 -10.73
CA ALA A 65 2.34 17.80 -9.78
C ALA A 65 2.10 16.44 -10.46
N VAL A 66 2.26 15.36 -9.68
CA VAL A 66 1.99 14.00 -10.12
C VAL A 66 1.08 13.24 -9.15
N ILE A 67 0.19 12.42 -9.69
CA ILE A 67 -0.62 11.46 -8.94
C ILE A 67 -0.12 10.06 -9.26
N PRO A 68 0.61 9.39 -8.35
CA PRO A 68 1.15 8.06 -8.61
C PRO A 68 0.05 6.99 -8.51
N ARG A 69 -0.15 6.23 -9.60
CA ARG A 69 -0.98 5.02 -9.66
C ARG A 69 -0.11 3.80 -9.93
N ILE A 70 0.85 3.60 -9.04
CA ILE A 70 1.91 2.61 -9.17
C ILE A 70 1.40 1.22 -8.83
N GLY A 71 1.54 0.28 -9.75
CA GLY A 71 1.23 -1.14 -9.54
C GLY A 71 2.28 -1.84 -8.66
N HIS A 72 1.89 -2.91 -7.98
CA HIS A 72 2.80 -3.65 -7.08
C HIS A 72 3.98 -4.33 -7.81
N SER A 73 3.79 -4.70 -9.07
CA SER A 73 4.78 -5.45 -9.86
C SER A 73 6.00 -4.65 -10.28
N ILE A 74 5.92 -3.32 -10.25
CA ILE A 74 6.95 -2.41 -10.76
C ILE A 74 7.41 -1.37 -9.74
N THR A 75 7.08 -1.58 -8.46
CA THR A 75 7.28 -0.60 -7.38
C THR A 75 8.69 -0.02 -7.33
N LYS A 76 9.74 -0.84 -7.43
CA LYS A 76 11.13 -0.34 -7.30
C LYS A 76 11.51 0.65 -8.39
N ARG A 77 11.08 0.40 -9.64
CA ARG A 77 11.37 1.28 -10.79
C ARG A 77 10.57 2.58 -10.71
N ASP A 78 9.29 2.46 -10.39
CA ASP A 78 8.40 3.62 -10.30
C ASP A 78 8.78 4.54 -9.15
N VAL A 79 9.26 3.97 -8.04
CA VAL A 79 9.78 4.75 -6.92
C VAL A 79 11.04 5.51 -7.31
N ALA A 80 11.92 4.97 -8.14
CA ALA A 80 13.07 5.71 -8.64
C ALA A 80 12.63 6.93 -9.48
N VAL A 81 11.61 6.78 -10.32
CA VAL A 81 11.00 7.90 -11.06
C VAL A 81 10.42 8.93 -10.10
N LEU A 82 9.62 8.50 -9.11
CA LEU A 82 9.05 9.41 -8.11
C LEU A 82 10.11 10.16 -7.32
N SER A 83 11.14 9.47 -6.83
CA SER A 83 12.24 10.10 -6.10
C SER A 83 12.98 11.14 -6.95
N HIS A 84 13.11 10.89 -8.24
CA HIS A 84 13.72 11.85 -9.17
C HIS A 84 12.82 13.09 -9.37
N LEU A 85 11.52 12.89 -9.56
CA LEU A 85 10.54 13.98 -9.64
C LEU A 85 10.50 14.83 -8.36
N GLU A 86 10.57 14.19 -7.19
CA GLU A 86 10.62 14.86 -5.89
C GLU A 86 11.87 15.76 -5.76
N GLN A 87 13.03 15.29 -6.22
CA GLN A 87 14.27 16.08 -6.24
C GLN A 87 14.22 17.24 -7.23
N LEU A 88 13.43 17.14 -8.29
CA LEU A 88 13.12 18.24 -9.21
C LEU A 88 12.10 19.24 -8.64
N GLY A 89 11.61 19.01 -7.42
CA GLY A 89 10.60 19.86 -6.78
C GLY A 89 9.17 19.64 -7.28
N ILE A 90 8.92 18.61 -8.08
CA ILE A 90 7.59 18.26 -8.55
C ILE A 90 6.80 17.63 -7.40
N TRP A 91 5.66 18.21 -7.06
CA TRP A 91 4.82 17.70 -5.98
C TRP A 91 4.23 16.33 -6.33
N SER A 92 4.25 15.40 -5.38
CA SER A 92 3.64 14.08 -5.53
C SER A 92 2.58 13.83 -4.46
N ALA A 93 1.41 13.31 -4.89
CA ALA A 93 0.32 12.95 -3.99
C ALA A 93 0.71 11.87 -2.96
N ASN A 94 1.69 11.02 -3.29
CA ASN A 94 2.35 10.10 -2.35
C ASN A 94 3.83 10.08 -2.65
N THR A 95 4.67 10.15 -1.62
CA THR A 95 6.12 10.08 -1.80
C THR A 95 6.57 8.67 -2.16
N GLY A 96 7.67 8.55 -2.90
CA GLY A 96 8.29 7.26 -3.19
C GLY A 96 8.65 6.51 -1.91
N ALA A 97 9.20 7.19 -0.91
CA ALA A 97 9.51 6.63 0.39
C ALA A 97 8.26 6.14 1.13
N GLY A 98 7.15 6.89 1.13
CA GLY A 98 5.88 6.50 1.73
C GLY A 98 5.31 5.24 1.09
N ILE A 99 5.37 5.15 -0.25
CA ILE A 99 4.92 3.97 -1.00
C ILE A 99 5.75 2.73 -0.63
N LEU A 100 7.07 2.84 -0.54
CA LEU A 100 7.93 1.71 -0.14
C LEU A 100 7.63 1.23 1.27
N LYS A 101 7.56 2.16 2.23
CA LYS A 101 7.25 1.85 3.64
C LYS A 101 5.91 1.13 3.77
N SER A 102 4.86 1.61 3.09
CA SER A 102 3.52 1.05 3.18
C SER A 102 3.38 -0.33 2.52
N ARG A 103 4.23 -0.65 1.56
CA ARG A 103 4.21 -1.94 0.85
C ARG A 103 4.97 -3.05 1.55
N ASP A 104 5.92 -2.72 2.37
CA ASP A 104 6.58 -3.67 3.25
C ASP A 104 5.77 -3.84 4.52
N LYS A 105 5.12 -5.01 4.68
CA LYS A 105 4.25 -5.31 5.83
C LYS A 105 4.98 -5.22 7.18
N LEU A 106 6.25 -5.65 7.22
CA LEU A 106 7.03 -5.57 8.44
C LEU A 106 7.37 -4.12 8.77
N HIS A 107 7.92 -3.39 7.80
CA HIS A 107 8.30 -1.99 8.00
C HIS A 107 7.09 -1.11 8.36
N ALA A 108 5.96 -1.29 7.66
CA ALA A 108 4.72 -0.60 8.02
C ALA A 108 4.29 -0.90 9.46
N SER A 109 4.28 -2.18 9.88
CA SER A 109 3.92 -2.57 11.24
C SER A 109 4.86 -1.96 12.29
N GLN A 110 6.17 -1.91 12.02
CA GLN A 110 7.16 -1.28 12.91
C GLN A 110 6.89 0.22 13.10
N ILE A 111 6.63 0.94 12.00
CA ILE A 111 6.32 2.38 12.04
C ILE A 111 5.03 2.63 12.81
N LEU A 112 3.98 1.87 12.51
CA LEU A 112 2.68 2.02 13.17
C LEU A 112 2.78 1.74 14.68
N ALA A 113 3.41 0.63 15.07
CA ALA A 113 3.60 0.25 16.47
C ALA A 113 4.40 1.30 17.25
N ARG A 114 5.52 1.79 16.67
CA ARG A 114 6.33 2.85 17.29
C ARG A 114 5.52 4.13 17.53
N ASN A 115 4.57 4.43 16.66
CA ASN A 115 3.69 5.59 16.77
C ASN A 115 2.41 5.30 17.57
N ARG A 116 2.36 4.19 18.32
CA ARG A 116 1.22 3.79 19.16
C ARG A 116 -0.09 3.69 18.38
N ILE A 117 0.00 3.27 17.13
CA ILE A 117 -1.16 2.90 16.31
C ILE A 117 -1.35 1.40 16.50
N PRO A 118 -2.55 0.94 16.89
CA PRO A 118 -2.80 -0.48 17.11
C PRO A 118 -2.48 -1.33 15.90
N VAL A 119 -1.69 -2.37 16.11
CA VAL A 119 -1.37 -3.40 15.11
C VAL A 119 -1.48 -4.77 15.78
N PRO A 120 -1.85 -5.82 15.05
CA PRO A 120 -1.79 -7.17 15.55
C PRO A 120 -0.35 -7.52 15.97
N ARG A 121 -0.18 -8.24 17.09
CA ARG A 121 1.14 -8.73 17.54
C ARG A 121 1.77 -9.54 16.42
N THR A 122 3.00 -9.23 16.08
CA THR A 122 3.65 -9.76 14.87
C THR A 122 5.10 -10.08 15.17
N THR A 123 5.55 -11.27 14.80
CA THR A 123 6.95 -11.71 14.86
C THR A 123 7.46 -12.02 13.46
N TYR A 124 8.65 -11.55 13.15
CA TYR A 124 9.37 -11.88 11.93
C TYR A 124 10.25 -13.10 12.13
N VAL A 125 10.06 -14.13 11.30
CA VAL A 125 10.74 -15.42 11.45
C VAL A 125 11.65 -15.70 10.27
N ARG A 126 12.89 -16.08 10.55
CA ARG A 126 13.91 -16.44 9.58
C ARG A 126 14.46 -17.86 9.74
N ALA A 127 14.20 -18.49 10.87
CA ALA A 127 14.63 -19.85 11.18
C ALA A 127 13.47 -20.69 11.72
N ILE A 128 13.48 -21.97 11.40
CA ILE A 128 12.41 -22.89 11.82
C ILE A 128 12.38 -23.06 13.35
N ILE A 129 13.52 -22.92 14.01
CA ILE A 129 13.62 -23.07 15.46
C ILE A 129 12.86 -21.98 16.22
N ASP A 130 12.66 -20.83 15.59
CA ASP A 130 12.01 -19.68 16.21
C ASP A 130 10.47 -19.76 16.18
N VAL A 131 9.88 -20.75 15.49
CA VAL A 131 8.42 -20.79 15.24
C VAL A 131 7.62 -20.89 16.52
N GLU A 132 8.00 -21.75 17.46
CA GLU A 132 7.27 -21.94 18.73
C GLU A 132 7.33 -20.67 19.57
N THR A 133 8.54 -20.14 19.77
CA THR A 133 8.74 -18.87 20.47
C THR A 133 7.98 -17.71 19.80
N ALA A 134 7.96 -17.66 18.46
CA ALA A 134 7.23 -16.65 17.72
C ALA A 134 5.71 -16.77 17.93
N VAL A 135 5.17 -17.98 17.99
CA VAL A 135 3.76 -18.24 18.29
C VAL A 135 3.43 -17.78 19.71
N ASP A 136 4.29 -18.05 20.69
CA ASP A 136 4.10 -17.61 22.07
C ASP A 136 4.10 -16.08 22.18
N PHE A 137 5.05 -15.41 21.52
CA PHE A 137 5.12 -13.93 21.48
C PHE A 137 3.87 -13.26 20.94
N VAL A 138 3.21 -13.88 19.97
CA VAL A 138 1.96 -13.32 19.43
C VAL A 138 0.71 -13.75 20.21
N GLY A 139 0.89 -14.51 21.30
CA GLY A 139 -0.19 -14.88 22.22
C GLY A 139 -0.79 -16.25 21.99
N GLY A 140 -0.08 -17.13 21.29
CA GLY A 140 -0.50 -18.51 21.07
C GLY A 140 -1.32 -18.73 19.79
N LEU A 141 -1.81 -19.95 19.68
CA LEU A 141 -2.62 -20.40 18.55
C LEU A 141 -4.09 -19.99 18.70
N PRO A 142 -4.83 -19.85 17.58
CA PRO A 142 -4.38 -19.94 16.20
C PRO A 142 -3.57 -18.73 15.76
N VAL A 143 -2.72 -18.89 14.75
CA VAL A 143 -1.90 -17.81 14.19
C VAL A 143 -2.12 -17.60 12.69
N VAL A 144 -1.89 -16.39 12.22
CA VAL A 144 -1.86 -16.06 10.79
C VAL A 144 -0.42 -15.97 10.33
N ILE A 145 -0.04 -16.80 9.38
CA ILE A 145 1.28 -16.80 8.75
C ILE A 145 1.19 -16.04 7.43
N LYS A 146 2.07 -15.07 7.24
CA LYS A 146 2.09 -14.21 6.03
C LYS A 146 3.49 -14.16 5.43
N VAL A 147 3.58 -14.17 4.11
CA VAL A 147 4.79 -13.75 3.42
C VAL A 147 4.85 -12.22 3.41
N THR A 148 6.05 -11.64 3.57
CA THR A 148 6.22 -10.17 3.63
C THR A 148 5.85 -9.50 2.32
N GLN A 149 6.08 -10.17 1.19
CA GLN A 149 5.75 -9.70 -0.15
C GLN A 149 4.62 -10.55 -0.73
N GLY A 150 3.57 -9.91 -1.20
CA GLY A 150 2.40 -10.57 -1.79
C GLY A 150 1.19 -9.65 -1.75
N THR A 151 0.26 -9.86 -2.69
CA THR A 151 -0.95 -9.06 -2.84
C THR A 151 -2.20 -9.95 -2.88
N GLN A 152 -3.37 -9.34 -2.73
CA GLN A 152 -4.69 -9.97 -2.90
C GLN A 152 -4.94 -11.20 -1.98
N GLY A 153 -4.30 -11.26 -0.81
CA GLY A 153 -4.46 -12.39 0.12
C GLY A 153 -3.66 -13.65 -0.25
N GLN A 154 -2.87 -13.60 -1.31
CA GLN A 154 -1.92 -14.66 -1.63
C GLN A 154 -0.82 -14.70 -0.58
N GLY A 155 -0.46 -15.90 -0.10
CA GLY A 155 0.55 -16.07 0.95
C GLY A 155 0.08 -15.65 2.35
N VAL A 156 -1.21 -15.77 2.66
CA VAL A 156 -1.81 -15.57 3.99
C VAL A 156 -2.51 -16.85 4.42
N PHE A 157 -2.10 -17.42 5.56
CA PHE A 157 -2.54 -18.75 6.00
C PHE A 157 -2.89 -18.72 7.47
N LEU A 158 -4.05 -19.28 7.84
CA LEU A 158 -4.44 -19.52 9.24
C LEU A 158 -3.96 -20.92 9.65
N ARG A 159 -3.34 -21.04 10.83
CA ARG A 159 -2.86 -22.32 11.38
C ARG A 159 -3.30 -22.46 12.82
N HIS A 160 -3.77 -23.67 13.14
CA HIS A 160 -4.37 -23.99 14.43
C HIS A 160 -3.45 -24.82 15.33
N THR A 161 -2.39 -25.41 14.77
CA THR A 161 -1.44 -26.24 15.52
C THR A 161 0.00 -25.82 15.24
N ILE A 162 0.89 -26.05 16.20
CA ILE A 162 2.34 -25.82 16.04
C ILE A 162 2.91 -26.63 14.88
N ARG A 163 2.47 -27.88 14.74
CA ARG A 163 2.93 -28.75 13.66
C ARG A 163 2.61 -28.16 12.28
N GLU A 164 1.38 -27.69 12.09
CA GLU A 164 0.98 -27.05 10.82
C GLU A 164 1.77 -25.75 10.57
N ALA A 165 1.99 -24.95 11.62
CA ALA A 165 2.77 -23.72 11.53
C ALA A 165 4.21 -24.02 11.13
N ARG A 166 4.88 -24.96 11.79
CA ARG A 166 6.27 -25.36 11.47
C ARG A 166 6.40 -25.89 10.04
N ASN A 167 5.53 -26.81 9.61
CA ASN A 167 5.57 -27.38 8.26
C ASN A 167 5.42 -26.30 7.18
N LEU A 168 4.49 -25.37 7.39
CA LEU A 168 4.30 -24.26 6.45
C LEU A 168 5.51 -23.32 6.43
N VAL A 169 6.01 -22.90 7.60
CA VAL A 169 7.18 -22.02 7.71
C VAL A 169 8.40 -22.67 7.07
N GLN A 170 8.64 -23.96 7.31
CA GLN A 170 9.75 -24.68 6.68
C GLN A 170 9.66 -24.65 5.16
N GLY A 171 8.49 -24.94 4.58
CA GLY A 171 8.28 -24.89 3.13
C GLY A 171 8.48 -23.49 2.55
N LEU A 172 8.01 -22.45 3.25
CA LEU A 172 8.18 -21.06 2.81
C LEU A 172 9.63 -20.59 2.90
N LEU A 173 10.37 -20.97 3.96
CA LEU A 173 11.79 -20.63 4.13
C LEU A 173 12.65 -21.23 3.00
N LEU A 174 12.34 -22.46 2.55
CA LEU A 174 13.05 -23.08 1.41
C LEU A 174 12.89 -22.29 0.12
N THR A 175 11.85 -21.50 -0.03
CA THR A 175 11.64 -20.61 -1.18
C THR A 175 12.32 -19.24 -1.03
N GLY A 176 13.14 -19.04 0.01
CA GLY A 176 13.81 -17.76 0.30
C GLY A 176 12.89 -16.63 0.71
N ARG A 177 11.64 -16.94 1.11
CA ARG A 177 10.65 -15.94 1.50
C ARG A 177 10.79 -15.53 2.95
N SER A 178 10.62 -14.26 3.20
CA SER A 178 10.51 -13.71 4.55
C SER A 178 9.10 -13.90 5.10
N ILE A 179 8.98 -14.28 6.37
CA ILE A 179 7.74 -14.76 6.98
C ILE A 179 7.40 -13.90 8.19
N LEU A 180 6.11 -13.58 8.33
CA LEU A 180 5.51 -13.01 9.52
C LEU A 180 4.58 -14.04 10.16
N ILE A 181 4.71 -14.25 11.47
CA ILE A 181 3.71 -14.91 12.30
C ILE A 181 2.99 -13.81 13.06
N GLN A 182 1.67 -13.80 12.99
CA GLN A 182 0.84 -12.73 13.53
C GLN A 182 -0.32 -13.33 14.33
N GLU A 183 -0.72 -12.64 15.41
CA GLU A 183 -1.91 -13.04 16.16
C GLU A 183 -3.15 -13.06 15.24
N TYR A 184 -4.02 -13.99 15.51
CA TYR A 184 -5.30 -14.09 14.85
C TYR A 184 -6.36 -13.28 15.60
N ILE A 185 -6.94 -12.29 14.95
CA ILE A 185 -8.02 -11.46 15.52
C ILE A 185 -9.34 -12.16 15.22
N ALA A 186 -9.86 -12.93 16.15
CA ALA A 186 -11.06 -13.75 15.96
C ALA A 186 -12.30 -12.92 15.62
N GLU A 187 -12.44 -11.76 16.22
CA GLU A 187 -13.55 -10.81 15.99
C GLU A 187 -13.60 -10.32 14.55
N SER A 188 -12.46 -10.33 13.88
CA SER A 188 -12.32 -9.91 12.47
C SER A 188 -12.37 -11.08 11.47
N HIS A 189 -12.77 -12.28 11.92
CA HIS A 189 -12.85 -13.44 11.02
C HIS A 189 -13.69 -13.13 9.78
N GLY A 190 -13.07 -13.20 8.61
CA GLY A 190 -13.73 -12.93 7.34
C GLY A 190 -14.24 -11.51 7.15
N LYS A 191 -13.83 -10.55 8.00
CA LYS A 191 -14.29 -9.16 7.95
C LYS A 191 -13.11 -8.22 8.00
N ASP A 192 -13.16 -7.15 7.26
CA ASP A 192 -12.31 -5.98 7.43
C ASP A 192 -13.05 -4.68 7.10
N VAL A 193 -12.50 -3.58 7.58
CA VAL A 193 -12.93 -2.23 7.22
C VAL A 193 -11.77 -1.55 6.52
N ARG A 194 -12.08 -0.84 5.43
CA ARG A 194 -11.12 -0.02 4.71
C ARG A 194 -11.55 1.43 4.74
N ALA A 195 -10.62 2.29 5.12
CA ALA A 195 -10.75 3.73 5.05
C ALA A 195 -9.85 4.26 3.93
N LEU A 196 -10.39 5.12 3.07
CA LEU A 196 -9.61 5.88 2.11
C LEU A 196 -9.35 7.27 2.70
N VAL A 197 -8.09 7.54 2.98
CA VAL A 197 -7.63 8.84 3.47
C VAL A 197 -7.17 9.69 2.29
N VAL A 198 -7.55 10.95 2.26
CA VAL A 198 -7.03 11.96 1.35
C VAL A 198 -6.68 13.21 2.15
N GLY A 199 -5.40 13.56 2.17
CA GLY A 199 -4.88 14.59 3.06
C GLY A 199 -4.98 14.16 4.52
N ASP A 200 -5.82 14.84 5.27
CA ASP A 200 -6.00 14.65 6.71
C ASP A 200 -7.39 14.11 7.11
N ARG A 201 -8.16 13.62 6.14
CA ARG A 201 -9.53 13.13 6.38
C ARG A 201 -9.83 11.82 5.65
N VAL A 202 -10.73 11.04 6.21
CA VAL A 202 -11.33 9.88 5.55
C VAL A 202 -12.40 10.37 4.58
N VAL A 203 -12.27 10.04 3.31
CA VAL A 203 -13.20 10.47 2.24
C VAL A 203 -14.15 9.35 1.81
N ALA A 204 -13.82 8.10 2.13
CA ALA A 204 -14.68 6.94 1.91
C ALA A 204 -14.28 5.81 2.84
N SER A 205 -15.24 4.99 3.21
CA SER A 205 -14.98 3.76 3.96
C SER A 205 -15.94 2.64 3.57
N MET A 206 -15.43 1.42 3.64
CA MET A 206 -16.19 0.23 3.28
C MET A 206 -15.86 -0.92 4.21
N ARG A 207 -16.88 -1.74 4.49
CA ARG A 207 -16.73 -3.04 5.14
C ARG A 207 -16.75 -4.13 4.09
N ARG A 208 -15.81 -5.06 4.21
CA ARG A 208 -15.80 -6.27 3.38
C ARG A 208 -16.08 -7.48 4.25
N ARG A 209 -16.83 -8.44 3.69
CA ARG A 209 -17.14 -9.71 4.35
C ARG A 209 -16.87 -10.86 3.40
N ALA A 210 -16.16 -11.87 3.88
CA ALA A 210 -15.97 -13.13 3.17
C ALA A 210 -17.29 -13.92 3.09
N ARG A 211 -17.37 -14.85 2.16
CA ARG A 211 -18.45 -15.82 2.09
C ARG A 211 -18.03 -17.13 2.77
N GLY A 212 -18.99 -17.76 3.42
CA GLY A 212 -18.81 -19.07 4.05
C GLY A 212 -17.77 -19.03 5.20
N ARG A 213 -16.85 -20.00 5.20
CA ARG A 213 -15.83 -20.17 6.25
C ARG A 213 -14.47 -19.52 5.92
N GLU A 214 -14.39 -18.72 4.84
CA GLU A 214 -13.17 -18.04 4.46
C GLU A 214 -12.83 -16.94 5.48
N PHE A 215 -11.60 -16.97 6.04
CA PHE A 215 -11.15 -15.98 7.02
C PHE A 215 -10.59 -14.70 6.37
N ARG A 216 -10.28 -14.74 5.08
CA ARG A 216 -9.79 -13.59 4.31
C ARG A 216 -10.96 -12.86 3.66
N SER A 217 -11.09 -11.58 3.91
CA SER A 217 -12.19 -10.72 3.43
C SER A 217 -12.01 -10.17 2.01
N ASN A 218 -11.05 -10.68 1.24
CA ASN A 218 -10.74 -10.15 -0.08
C ASN A 218 -11.91 -10.30 -1.06
N TYR A 219 -12.27 -9.19 -1.75
CA TYR A 219 -13.37 -9.16 -2.72
C TYR A 219 -13.23 -10.20 -3.84
N HIS A 220 -12.00 -10.43 -4.32
CA HIS A 220 -11.71 -11.45 -5.36
C HIS A 220 -12.01 -12.89 -4.93
N LEU A 221 -12.27 -13.12 -3.64
CA LEU A 221 -12.72 -14.41 -3.10
C LEU A 221 -14.25 -14.46 -2.93
N ASN A 222 -15.00 -13.75 -3.78
CA ASN A 222 -16.46 -13.64 -3.74
C ASN A 222 -17.04 -13.01 -2.46
N GLY A 223 -16.26 -12.17 -1.79
CA GLY A 223 -16.72 -11.37 -0.64
C GLY A 223 -17.72 -10.29 -1.05
N THR A 224 -18.52 -9.84 -0.08
CA THR A 224 -19.41 -8.68 -0.24
C THR A 224 -18.73 -7.40 0.25
N VAL A 225 -19.18 -6.27 -0.29
CA VAL A 225 -18.70 -4.93 0.08
C VAL A 225 -19.92 -4.07 0.38
N GLU A 226 -19.87 -3.34 1.49
CA GLU A 226 -20.89 -2.36 1.88
C GLU A 226 -20.22 -1.06 2.34
N ASN A 227 -20.83 0.08 2.09
CA ASN A 227 -20.39 1.34 2.66
C ASN A 227 -20.64 1.31 4.16
N VAL A 228 -19.76 1.93 4.94
CA VAL A 228 -19.88 2.01 6.40
C VAL A 228 -19.37 3.37 6.86
N ASP A 229 -20.09 3.98 7.79
CA ASP A 229 -19.60 5.18 8.47
C ASP A 229 -18.67 4.77 9.61
N LEU A 230 -17.52 5.40 9.69
CA LEU A 230 -16.55 5.17 10.76
C LEU A 230 -16.84 6.07 11.96
N SER A 231 -16.52 5.57 13.15
CA SER A 231 -16.46 6.46 14.31
C SER A 231 -15.30 7.45 14.18
N LYS A 232 -15.37 8.59 14.83
CA LYS A 232 -14.29 9.58 14.84
C LYS A 232 -12.95 9.00 15.26
N GLU A 233 -12.97 8.09 16.23
CA GLU A 233 -11.77 7.38 16.69
C GLU A 233 -11.10 6.58 15.56
N PHE A 234 -11.86 5.82 14.77
CA PHE A 234 -11.35 5.08 13.64
C PHE A 234 -10.84 5.99 12.52
N GLU A 235 -11.53 7.10 12.26
CA GLU A 235 -11.07 8.11 11.30
C GLU A 235 -9.73 8.72 11.71
N GLU A 236 -9.58 9.10 12.98
CA GLU A 236 -8.34 9.62 13.55
C GLU A 236 -7.18 8.63 13.43
N VAL A 237 -7.44 7.35 13.76
CA VAL A 237 -6.45 6.28 13.63
C VAL A 237 -6.02 6.11 12.16
N ALA A 238 -6.97 6.11 11.22
CA ALA A 238 -6.68 6.00 9.80
C ALA A 238 -5.84 7.17 9.28
N CYS A 239 -6.20 8.41 9.63
CA CYS A 239 -5.45 9.61 9.25
C CYS A 239 -4.04 9.63 9.87
N ARG A 240 -3.91 9.23 11.14
CA ARG A 240 -2.59 9.09 11.78
C ARG A 240 -1.73 8.04 11.08
N ALA A 241 -2.31 6.89 10.72
CA ALA A 241 -1.59 5.83 10.03
C ALA A 241 -1.06 6.30 8.67
N ALA A 242 -1.87 6.98 7.87
CA ALA A 242 -1.43 7.57 6.60
C ALA A 242 -0.27 8.56 6.81
N ARG A 243 -0.41 9.47 7.78
CA ARG A 243 0.59 10.52 8.07
C ARG A 243 1.94 9.94 8.49
N VAL A 244 1.98 8.98 9.43
CA VAL A 244 3.25 8.41 9.91
C VAL A 244 3.94 7.54 8.87
N LEU A 245 3.20 7.01 7.90
CA LEU A 245 3.75 6.31 6.74
C LEU A 245 4.23 7.27 5.64
N GLY A 246 3.89 8.55 5.71
CA GLY A 246 4.23 9.56 4.70
C GLY A 246 3.36 9.45 3.45
N LEU A 247 2.07 9.13 3.64
CA LEU A 247 1.08 9.02 2.57
C LEU A 247 0.06 10.16 2.69
N HIS A 248 -0.34 10.70 1.54
CA HIS A 248 -1.41 11.70 1.41
C HIS A 248 -2.68 11.13 0.79
N ILE A 249 -2.58 9.94 0.16
CA ILE A 249 -3.72 9.21 -0.41
C ILE A 249 -3.56 7.71 -0.13
#